data_6a35a48f37bd6d16775e3095f202dea0
#
_entry.id   6a35a48f37bd6d16775e3095f202dea0
#
_cell.length_a   1.000
_cell.length_b   1.000
_cell.length_c   1.000
_cell.angle_alpha   90.00
_cell.angle_beta   90.00
_cell.angle_gamma   90.00
#
_symmetry.space_group_name_H-M   'P 1'
#
loop_
_entity.id
_entity.type
_entity.pdbx_description
1 polymer ?
#
loop_
_entity_poly.entity_id
_entity_poly.type
_entity_poly.pdbx_seq_one_letter_code
_entity_poly.pdbx_strand_id
1 'polypeptide(L)'
;MPITTTRGEPGTDDAGIVTVTVDFPPVNALPSAAWFELGDAILAAGNDETTHVVILRAEGRGFNAGVDIKEMQATSGFDALIAANQGCAAAFSAVYDCAVPVIVAVNGFCVGGGIGLVGNADVIVASDDAVFGVPEVDRGALGAATH
;
A
#
# COMPACT_ATOMS: atom_id res chain seq x y z
N MET A 1 4.30 -3.46 -15.05
CA MET A 1 4.02 -4.21 -13.81
C MET A 1 3.17 -3.31 -12.93
N PRO A 2 2.20 -3.82 -12.21
CA PRO A 2 1.27 -2.98 -11.44
C PRO A 2 1.88 -2.40 -10.14
N ILE A 3 3.02 -2.91 -9.70
CA ILE A 3 3.87 -2.28 -8.67
C ILE A 3 5.22 -1.98 -9.31
N THR A 4 5.64 -0.73 -9.23
CA THR A 4 6.89 -0.26 -9.82
C THR A 4 7.70 0.52 -8.81
N THR A 5 9.01 0.42 -8.91
CA THR A 5 9.95 1.17 -8.07
C THR A 5 10.82 2.04 -8.96
N THR A 6 10.87 3.32 -8.65
CA THR A 6 11.78 4.29 -9.31
C THR A 6 12.71 4.92 -8.30
N ARG A 7 13.90 5.30 -8.72
CA ARG A 7 14.93 5.90 -7.85
C ARG A 7 15.35 7.25 -8.43
N GLY A 8 15.58 8.20 -7.55
CA GLY A 8 16.23 9.45 -7.89
C GLY A 8 17.66 9.22 -8.33
N GLU A 9 18.15 10.03 -9.25
CA GLU A 9 19.48 9.88 -9.84
C GLU A 9 20.57 10.42 -8.90
N PRO A 10 21.72 9.74 -8.76
CA PRO A 10 22.84 10.25 -7.97
C PRO A 10 23.29 11.63 -8.45
N GLY A 11 23.41 12.57 -7.51
CA GLY A 11 23.83 13.94 -7.79
C GLY A 11 22.71 14.90 -8.19
N THR A 12 21.46 14.46 -8.09
CA THR A 12 20.27 15.29 -8.26
C THR A 12 19.60 15.56 -6.90
N ASP A 13 18.63 16.48 -6.83
CA ASP A 13 17.93 16.86 -5.61
C ASP A 13 17.06 15.71 -5.05
N ASP A 14 16.74 14.70 -5.87
CA ASP A 14 15.99 13.51 -5.52
C ASP A 14 16.87 12.29 -5.23
N ALA A 15 18.20 12.46 -5.17
CA ALA A 15 19.11 11.39 -4.78
C ALA A 15 18.74 10.80 -3.40
N GLY A 16 18.66 9.46 -3.34
CA GLY A 16 18.24 8.76 -2.12
C GLY A 16 16.72 8.66 -1.93
N ILE A 17 15.92 9.24 -2.81
CA ILE A 17 14.46 9.06 -2.83
C ILE A 17 14.12 7.81 -3.66
N VAL A 18 13.36 6.91 -3.06
CA VAL A 18 12.79 5.76 -3.79
C VAL A 18 11.29 5.86 -3.77
N THR A 19 10.67 5.82 -4.95
CA THR A 19 9.21 5.86 -5.08
C THR A 19 8.68 4.49 -5.46
N VAL A 20 7.81 3.93 -4.61
CA VAL A 20 7.03 2.72 -4.87
C VAL A 20 5.64 3.16 -5.34
N THR A 21 5.27 2.78 -6.54
CA THR A 21 4.00 3.18 -7.17
C THR A 21 3.11 1.97 -7.38
N VAL A 22 1.86 2.07 -6.94
CA VAL A 22 0.79 1.09 -7.13
C VAL A 22 -0.09 1.52 -8.30
N ASP A 23 -0.36 0.60 -9.25
CA ASP A 23 -1.22 0.83 -10.42
C ASP A 23 -2.07 -0.40 -10.74
N PHE A 24 -3.17 -0.57 -10.02
CA PHE A 24 -4.19 -1.60 -10.22
C PHE A 24 -5.54 -0.98 -10.61
N PRO A 25 -5.71 -0.59 -11.88
CA PRO A 25 -6.96 0.02 -12.30
C PRO A 25 -8.16 -0.95 -12.16
N PRO A 26 -9.36 -0.42 -11.89
CA PRO A 26 -9.70 1.02 -11.87
C PRO A 26 -9.62 1.72 -10.51
N VAL A 27 -9.34 0.99 -9.42
CA VAL A 27 -9.51 1.52 -8.04
C VAL A 27 -8.38 1.13 -7.08
N ASN A 28 -7.32 0.52 -7.57
CA ASN A 28 -6.23 0.03 -6.72
C ASN A 28 -6.72 -0.91 -5.61
N ALA A 29 -7.68 -1.80 -5.93
CA ALA A 29 -8.01 -2.97 -5.12
C ALA A 29 -6.98 -4.06 -5.41
N LEU A 30 -6.24 -4.48 -4.40
CA LEU A 30 -5.11 -5.38 -4.58
C LEU A 30 -5.53 -6.84 -4.37
N PRO A 31 -5.21 -7.74 -5.32
CA PRO A 31 -5.27 -9.17 -5.08
C PRO A 31 -4.23 -9.59 -4.02
N SER A 32 -4.43 -10.75 -3.40
CA SER A 32 -3.61 -11.23 -2.28
C SER A 32 -2.11 -11.23 -2.62
N ALA A 33 -1.74 -11.69 -3.81
CA ALA A 33 -0.34 -11.72 -4.26
C ALA A 33 0.29 -10.33 -4.35
N ALA A 34 -0.49 -9.31 -4.74
CA ALA A 34 0.00 -7.95 -4.87
C ALA A 34 0.28 -7.28 -3.52
N TRP A 35 -0.41 -7.68 -2.46
CA TRP A 35 -0.10 -7.22 -1.11
C TRP A 35 1.29 -7.70 -0.66
N PHE A 36 1.65 -8.95 -0.93
CA PHE A 36 3.01 -9.47 -0.67
C PHE A 36 4.05 -8.76 -1.54
N GLU A 37 3.78 -8.61 -2.85
CA GLU A 37 4.67 -7.89 -3.78
C GLU A 37 4.93 -6.44 -3.32
N LEU A 38 3.91 -5.76 -2.81
CA LEU A 38 4.03 -4.41 -2.26
C LEU A 38 4.93 -4.38 -1.02
N GLY A 39 4.73 -5.32 -0.10
CA GLY A 39 5.59 -5.45 1.09
C GLY A 39 7.04 -5.69 0.72
N ASP A 40 7.29 -6.63 -0.20
CA ASP A 40 8.63 -6.94 -0.70
C ASP A 40 9.29 -5.72 -1.35
N ALA A 41 8.54 -4.96 -2.16
CA ALA A 41 9.05 -3.76 -2.81
C ALA A 41 9.46 -2.66 -1.81
N ILE A 42 8.64 -2.45 -0.77
CA ILE A 42 8.94 -1.47 0.30
C ILE A 42 10.17 -1.89 1.08
N LEU A 43 10.26 -3.15 1.53
CA LEU A 43 11.42 -3.66 2.26
C LEU A 43 12.69 -3.62 1.41
N ALA A 44 12.61 -4.02 0.15
CA ALA A 44 13.76 -3.96 -0.76
C ALA A 44 14.24 -2.52 -0.97
N ALA A 45 13.31 -1.56 -1.07
CA ALA A 45 13.65 -0.14 -1.16
C ALA A 45 14.32 0.37 0.12
N GLY A 46 13.76 0.05 1.29
CA GLY A 46 14.27 0.52 2.58
C GLY A 46 15.62 -0.10 2.99
N ASN A 47 15.91 -1.33 2.55
CA ASN A 47 17.16 -2.02 2.86
C ASN A 47 18.33 -1.65 1.94
N ASP A 48 18.12 -0.85 0.92
CA ASP A 48 19.19 -0.36 0.04
C ASP A 48 19.95 0.78 0.76
N GLU A 49 21.23 0.63 0.93
CA GLU A 49 22.11 1.59 1.67
C GLU A 49 22.11 3.00 1.07
N THR A 50 21.70 3.16 -0.18
CA THR A 50 21.60 4.45 -0.87
C THR A 50 20.26 5.12 -0.71
N THR A 51 19.26 4.44 -0.12
CA THR A 51 17.93 4.97 0.10
C THR A 51 17.88 5.75 1.42
N HIS A 52 17.33 6.95 1.38
CA HIS A 52 17.13 7.81 2.54
C HIS A 52 15.65 7.94 2.93
N VAL A 53 14.75 7.74 1.97
CA VAL A 53 13.30 7.83 2.16
C VAL A 53 12.56 7.02 1.08
N VAL A 54 11.48 6.38 1.47
CA VAL A 54 10.55 5.73 0.54
C VAL A 54 9.29 6.58 0.42
N ILE A 55 8.88 6.88 -0.81
CA ILE A 55 7.58 7.48 -1.10
C ILE A 55 6.67 6.37 -1.64
N LEU A 56 5.58 6.08 -0.94
CA LEU A 56 4.53 5.19 -1.40
C LEU A 56 3.39 6.01 -2.00
N ARG A 57 3.07 5.77 -3.27
CA ARG A 57 2.01 6.46 -3.99
C ARG A 57 1.21 5.50 -4.88
N ALA A 58 0.12 5.99 -5.44
CA ALA A 58 -0.66 5.23 -6.40
C ALA A 58 -1.01 6.05 -7.64
N GLU A 59 -1.14 5.38 -8.77
CA GLU A 59 -1.69 5.95 -9.99
C GLU A 59 -3.23 5.89 -10.00
N GLY A 60 -3.82 6.66 -10.90
CA GLY A 60 -5.26 6.70 -11.11
C GLY A 60 -6.00 7.60 -10.12
N ARG A 61 -7.29 7.28 -9.91
CA ARG A 61 -8.24 8.17 -9.24
C ARG A 61 -8.31 8.06 -7.72
N GLY A 62 -7.54 7.16 -7.13
CA GLY A 62 -7.52 6.97 -5.69
C GLY A 62 -6.34 6.10 -5.26
N PHE A 63 -5.92 6.28 -4.03
CA PHE A 63 -4.74 5.62 -3.48
C PHE A 63 -4.93 4.10 -3.37
N ASN A 64 -5.97 3.65 -2.66
CA ASN A 64 -6.21 2.22 -2.48
C ASN A 64 -7.65 1.94 -2.04
N ALA A 65 -8.28 0.92 -2.64
CA ALA A 65 -9.62 0.45 -2.30
C ALA A 65 -9.64 -0.82 -1.42
N GLY A 66 -8.48 -1.21 -0.87
CA GLY A 66 -8.36 -2.41 -0.04
C GLY A 66 -8.12 -3.67 -0.86
N VAL A 67 -8.58 -4.82 -0.33
CA VAL A 67 -8.43 -6.13 -0.95
C VAL A 67 -9.36 -6.30 -2.16
N ASP A 68 -8.96 -7.10 -3.14
CA ASP A 68 -9.82 -7.45 -4.26
C ASP A 68 -10.91 -8.44 -3.81
N ILE A 69 -12.11 -7.91 -3.58
CA ILE A 69 -13.27 -8.70 -3.15
C ILE A 69 -13.66 -9.75 -4.20
N LYS A 70 -13.37 -9.51 -5.48
CA LYS A 70 -13.70 -10.48 -6.54
C LYS A 70 -12.83 -11.73 -6.42
N GLU A 71 -11.54 -11.57 -6.09
CA GLU A 71 -10.66 -12.70 -5.78
C GLU A 71 -11.23 -13.52 -4.63
N MET A 72 -11.63 -12.86 -3.54
CA MET A 72 -12.21 -13.53 -2.36
C MET A 72 -13.52 -14.26 -2.69
N GLN A 73 -14.36 -13.70 -3.53
CA GLN A 73 -15.63 -14.32 -3.95
C GLN A 73 -15.44 -15.48 -4.92
N ALA A 74 -14.36 -15.49 -5.69
CA ALA A 74 -14.06 -16.55 -6.66
C ALA A 74 -13.52 -17.83 -6.01
N THR A 75 -13.07 -17.76 -4.76
CA THR A 75 -12.45 -18.87 -4.03
C THR A 75 -13.42 -19.40 -2.97
N SER A 76 -13.64 -20.72 -2.95
CA SER A 76 -14.44 -21.36 -1.91
C SER A 76 -13.62 -21.58 -0.63
N GLY A 77 -14.26 -21.44 0.53
CA GLY A 77 -13.62 -21.64 1.84
C GLY A 77 -12.86 -20.41 2.33
N PHE A 78 -11.86 -20.62 3.16
CA PHE A 78 -11.13 -19.53 3.85
C PHE A 78 -9.78 -19.18 3.22
N ASP A 79 -9.33 -19.90 2.22
CA ASP A 79 -7.95 -19.77 1.69
C ASP A 79 -7.66 -18.36 1.16
N ALA A 80 -8.58 -17.78 0.36
CA ALA A 80 -8.41 -16.42 -0.14
C ALA A 80 -8.48 -15.38 0.99
N LEU A 81 -9.32 -15.60 2.00
CA LEU A 81 -9.41 -14.70 3.16
C LEU A 81 -8.11 -14.74 3.97
N ILE A 82 -7.56 -15.93 4.19
CA ILE A 82 -6.27 -16.10 4.89
C ILE A 82 -5.15 -15.45 4.10
N ALA A 83 -5.08 -15.69 2.78
CA ALA A 83 -4.05 -15.12 1.92
C ALA A 83 -4.13 -13.58 1.88
N ALA A 84 -5.33 -13.01 1.76
CA ALA A 84 -5.53 -11.57 1.79
C ALA A 84 -5.10 -10.96 3.14
N ASN A 85 -5.46 -11.60 4.25
CA ASN A 85 -5.08 -11.15 5.59
C ASN A 85 -3.56 -11.18 5.78
N GLN A 86 -2.90 -12.29 5.39
CA GLN A 86 -1.45 -12.43 5.47
C GLN A 86 -0.72 -11.42 4.57
N GLY A 87 -1.23 -11.20 3.35
CA GLY A 87 -0.66 -10.22 2.43
C GLY A 87 -0.78 -8.78 2.96
N CYS A 88 -1.97 -8.42 3.49
CA CYS A 88 -2.16 -7.12 4.15
C CYS A 88 -1.20 -6.95 5.33
N ALA A 89 -1.11 -7.95 6.22
CA ALA A 89 -0.20 -7.90 7.36
C ALA A 89 1.26 -7.74 6.91
N ALA A 90 1.69 -8.45 5.87
CA ALA A 90 3.04 -8.32 5.32
C ALA A 90 3.31 -6.90 4.79
N ALA A 91 2.37 -6.32 4.02
CA ALA A 91 2.53 -4.97 3.49
C ALA A 91 2.52 -3.90 4.60
N PHE A 92 1.65 -4.03 5.59
CA PHE A 92 1.57 -3.09 6.72
C PHE A 92 2.82 -3.13 7.58
N SER A 93 3.30 -4.34 7.91
CA SER A 93 4.58 -4.51 8.62
C SER A 93 5.75 -3.96 7.82
N ALA A 94 5.75 -4.13 6.49
CA ALA A 94 6.81 -3.59 5.64
C ALA A 94 6.88 -2.06 5.67
N VAL A 95 5.72 -1.38 5.76
CA VAL A 95 5.67 0.08 5.95
C VAL A 95 6.21 0.45 7.33
N TYR A 96 5.74 -0.23 8.38
CA TYR A 96 6.12 0.06 9.77
C TYR A 96 7.60 -0.24 10.07
N ASP A 97 8.10 -1.40 9.58
CA ASP A 97 9.45 -1.90 9.84
C ASP A 97 10.47 -1.43 8.79
N CYS A 98 10.08 -0.53 7.87
CA CYS A 98 10.98 -0.01 6.85
C CYS A 98 12.22 0.64 7.50
N ALA A 99 13.42 0.32 6.99
CA ALA A 99 14.66 0.81 7.59
C ALA A 99 14.88 2.33 7.43
N VAL A 100 14.09 2.98 6.55
CA VAL A 100 14.09 4.43 6.32
C VAL A 100 12.65 4.97 6.40
N PRO A 101 12.46 6.28 6.63
CA PRO A 101 11.12 6.86 6.68
C PRO A 101 10.29 6.56 5.44
N VAL A 102 9.01 6.24 5.66
CA VAL A 102 8.02 6.05 4.60
C VAL A 102 7.04 7.22 4.58
N ILE A 103 6.99 7.92 3.45
CA ILE A 103 6.01 8.98 3.18
C ILE A 103 4.94 8.41 2.27
N VAL A 104 3.68 8.45 2.70
CA VAL A 104 2.56 8.04 1.84
C VAL A 104 1.91 9.25 1.21
N ALA A 105 1.85 9.27 -0.13
CA ALA A 105 1.17 10.30 -0.90
C ALA A 105 -0.22 9.81 -1.34
N VAL A 106 -1.26 10.31 -0.67
CA VAL A 106 -2.65 9.89 -0.84
C VAL A 106 -3.38 10.82 -1.80
N ASN A 107 -3.90 10.28 -2.89
CA ASN A 107 -4.80 10.96 -3.81
C ASN A 107 -6.20 10.32 -3.78
N GLY A 108 -7.24 11.12 -3.94
CA GLY A 108 -8.62 10.66 -4.05
C GLY A 108 -9.08 9.83 -2.84
N PHE A 109 -9.45 8.58 -3.01
CA PHE A 109 -9.90 7.72 -1.90
C PHE A 109 -8.80 6.81 -1.37
N CYS A 110 -8.84 6.60 -0.05
CA CYS A 110 -8.03 5.63 0.68
C CYS A 110 -8.97 4.88 1.64
N VAL A 111 -9.32 3.64 1.32
CA VAL A 111 -10.31 2.89 2.10
C VAL A 111 -9.86 1.47 2.39
N GLY A 112 -10.44 0.86 3.42
CA GLY A 112 -10.15 -0.52 3.78
C GLY A 112 -8.66 -0.76 4.08
N GLY A 113 -8.06 -1.73 3.41
CA GLY A 113 -6.62 -2.03 3.55
C GLY A 113 -5.69 -0.85 3.26
N GLY A 114 -6.13 0.14 2.47
CA GLY A 114 -5.39 1.39 2.26
C GLY A 114 -5.15 2.15 3.57
N ILE A 115 -6.10 2.10 4.51
CA ILE A 115 -5.94 2.72 5.84
C ILE A 115 -4.81 2.05 6.62
N GLY A 116 -4.66 0.73 6.50
CA GLY A 116 -3.55 0.01 7.13
C GLY A 116 -2.18 0.44 6.62
N LEU A 117 -2.04 0.70 5.31
CA LEU A 117 -0.79 1.25 4.75
C LEU A 117 -0.49 2.64 5.30
N VAL A 118 -1.48 3.53 5.24
CA VAL A 118 -1.34 4.93 5.66
C VAL A 118 -1.11 5.04 7.17
N GLY A 119 -1.79 4.21 7.97
CA GLY A 119 -1.69 4.22 9.43
C GLY A 119 -0.34 3.75 9.97
N ASN A 120 0.47 3.06 9.17
CA ASN A 120 1.81 2.61 9.53
C ASN A 120 2.93 3.48 8.96
N ALA A 121 2.61 4.51 8.18
CA ALA A 121 3.59 5.42 7.59
C ALA A 121 4.07 6.49 8.58
N ASP A 122 5.29 6.98 8.39
CA ASP A 122 5.86 8.05 9.20
C ASP A 122 5.25 9.42 8.87
N VAL A 123 4.95 9.66 7.60
CA VAL A 123 4.36 10.91 7.12
C VAL A 123 3.26 10.64 6.11
N ILE A 124 2.16 11.35 6.25
CA ILE A 124 1.02 11.30 5.33
C ILE A 124 0.90 12.66 4.65
N VAL A 125 0.96 12.64 3.32
CA VAL A 125 0.65 13.80 2.47
C VAL A 125 -0.59 13.44 1.67
N ALA A 126 -1.66 14.19 1.82
CA ALA A 126 -2.92 13.92 1.15
C ALA A 126 -3.33 15.09 0.24
N SER A 127 -3.96 14.78 -0.90
CA SER A 127 -4.61 15.81 -1.72
C SER A 127 -5.81 16.41 -0.98
N ASP A 128 -6.20 17.64 -1.33
CA ASP A 128 -7.29 18.37 -0.68
C ASP A 128 -8.66 17.65 -0.82
N ASP A 129 -8.80 16.80 -1.83
CA ASP A 129 -9.98 15.99 -2.10
C ASP A 129 -9.89 14.56 -1.57
N ALA A 130 -8.84 14.23 -0.81
CA ALA A 130 -8.66 12.90 -0.28
C ALA A 130 -9.76 12.51 0.71
N VAL A 131 -10.31 11.30 0.52
CA VAL A 131 -11.36 10.74 1.39
C VAL A 131 -10.86 9.44 2.01
N PHE A 132 -10.94 9.36 3.34
CA PHE A 132 -10.54 8.20 4.12
C PHE A 132 -11.76 7.48 4.67
N GLY A 133 -11.76 6.14 4.67
CA GLY A 133 -12.89 5.39 5.21
C GLY A 133 -12.58 3.93 5.49
N VAL A 134 -13.36 3.35 6.41
CA VAL A 134 -13.31 1.94 6.79
C VAL A 134 -14.70 1.32 6.53
N PRO A 135 -15.03 0.99 5.26
CA PRO A 135 -16.36 0.52 4.88
C PRO A 135 -16.65 -0.93 5.27
N GLU A 136 -15.68 -1.63 5.84
CA GLU A 136 -15.77 -3.05 6.19
C GLU A 136 -16.92 -3.33 7.17
N VAL A 137 -17.18 -2.42 8.10
CA VAL A 137 -18.28 -2.57 9.10
C VAL A 137 -19.63 -2.70 8.40
N ASP A 138 -19.87 -1.91 7.34
CA ASP A 138 -21.11 -1.98 6.55
C ASP A 138 -21.24 -3.27 5.72
N ARG A 139 -20.16 -4.02 5.63
CA ARG A 139 -20.06 -5.28 4.87
C ARG A 139 -19.95 -6.50 5.79
N GLY A 140 -20.08 -6.33 7.11
CA GLY A 140 -19.98 -7.40 8.09
C GLY A 140 -18.56 -7.95 8.24
N ALA A 141 -17.54 -7.16 7.91
CA ALA A 141 -16.14 -7.52 8.06
C ALA A 141 -15.48 -6.67 9.16
N LEU A 142 -14.40 -7.19 9.73
CA LEU A 142 -13.47 -6.40 10.54
C LEU A 142 -12.42 -5.82 9.61
N GLY A 143 -12.23 -4.51 9.67
CA GLY A 143 -11.19 -3.85 8.89
C GLY A 143 -9.79 -4.21 9.38
N ALA A 144 -8.84 -4.30 8.46
CA ALA A 144 -7.43 -4.57 8.76
C ALA A 144 -6.70 -3.38 9.40
N ALA A 145 -7.39 -2.29 9.69
CA ALA A 145 -6.82 -1.05 10.20
C ALA A 145 -6.71 -1.00 11.75
N THR A 146 -6.66 -2.16 12.41
CA THR A 146 -6.56 -2.21 13.86
C THR A 146 -5.11 -2.44 14.30
N HIS A 147 -4.32 -1.42 14.27
CA HIS A 147 -3.01 -1.37 14.96
C HIS A 147 -2.92 -0.11 15.78
#